data_2348c3908b987117acbbc0af22881480
#
_entry.id   2348c3908b987117acbbc0af22881480
#
_cell.length_a   1.000
_cell.length_b   1.000
_cell.length_c   1.000
_cell.angle_alpha   90.00
_cell.angle_beta   90.00
_cell.angle_gamma   90.00
#
_symmetry.space_group_name_H-M   'P 1'
#
loop_
_entity.id
_entity.type
_entity.pdbx_description
1 polymer ?
#
loop_
_entity_poly.entity_id
_entity_poly.type
_entity_poly.pdbx_seq_one_letter_code
_entity_poly.pdbx_strand_id
1 'polypeptide(L)'
;MTFTPSLRAAAVALLLAGGAVLHGCASHPETSQTAQTAQAPQAAPDAQQPPQPPNVLAQVAAGVYQARLDNGLTLIVKPDRRSPVAVQMLWVRVGSIDEVDGASGIAHMLEHMMFKGTKQLGPGEISRRVALLGGRDNAFTTSDYTAYFQQVPAAALPQVMALQADSFENNQWPDDEFTREMAVVKEERRLRTDDQPRARLYEQQMAAAFVASPYHRPVIGWMGDLDSMTADDVRAFRQSWYVPANAAVVVAGDVDPAAVLALAQKTYGRIPARAVPGRKPRPEPQQHGPRRLELRAPAEQAVVSLVFKVPGLQGLAATPENDDALALTVLAAVLDGYQGARLERALVQGKDRVADSVNADNGLMGRGPQLFSLLAVPAKGRTPAQAEAALRAEVARIAREGVGQAELERVKTQWIAGQVYKRDSVMAQAQELGSYWALGLPLDADEKLIKRLRAVTPAQVQAAARKYFGDEQMTAATLVPQSLKNRPRPRPAPAGLRH
;
A
#
# COMPACT_ATOMS: atom_id res chain seq x y z
N MET A 1 20.15 29.22 -11.74
CA MET A 1 20.17 28.36 -10.51
C MET A 1 18.81 27.66 -10.50
N THR A 2 18.76 26.45 -10.98
CA THR A 2 17.53 25.65 -11.10
C THR A 2 17.56 24.58 -10.01
N PHE A 3 16.69 24.74 -9.01
CA PHE A 3 16.44 23.71 -7.99
C PHE A 3 15.49 22.68 -8.58
N THR A 4 15.95 21.46 -8.79
CA THR A 4 15.11 20.29 -9.03
C THR A 4 14.89 19.58 -7.69
N PRO A 5 13.62 19.40 -7.23
CA PRO A 5 13.33 18.53 -6.10
C PRO A 5 13.38 17.07 -6.56
N SER A 6 14.24 16.28 -5.92
CA SER A 6 14.29 14.83 -6.11
C SER A 6 13.04 14.18 -5.48
N LEU A 7 12.12 13.72 -6.31
CA LEU A 7 11.05 12.79 -5.92
C LEU A 7 11.68 11.43 -5.58
N ARG A 8 11.74 11.07 -4.31
CA ARG A 8 11.99 9.68 -3.87
C ARG A 8 10.65 8.95 -3.87
N ALA A 9 10.32 8.32 -5.00
CA ALA A 9 9.26 7.33 -5.06
C ALA A 9 9.84 5.97 -4.64
N ALA A 10 9.32 5.39 -3.57
CA ALA A 10 9.61 4.02 -3.18
C ALA A 10 8.79 3.09 -4.09
N ALA A 11 9.46 2.34 -4.96
CA ALA A 11 8.87 1.24 -5.69
C ALA A 11 9.50 -0.05 -5.18
N VAL A 12 8.68 -0.96 -4.75
CA VAL A 12 9.10 -2.23 -4.23
C VAL A 12 8.21 -3.37 -4.67
N ALA A 13 8.83 -4.38 -5.18
CA ALA A 13 8.29 -5.71 -5.44
C ALA A 13 9.40 -6.75 -5.71
N LEU A 14 9.42 -7.93 -5.34
CA LEU A 14 9.10 -9.24 -5.83
C LEU A 14 10.12 -10.39 -5.70
N LEU A 15 9.73 -11.59 -5.53
CA LEU A 15 9.74 -12.99 -6.06
C LEU A 15 10.60 -14.04 -5.34
N LEU A 16 10.40 -15.25 -5.42
CA LEU A 16 9.84 -16.58 -5.78
C LEU A 16 10.52 -17.72 -4.99
N ALA A 17 9.94 -18.67 -4.83
CA ALA A 17 9.41 -20.00 -5.02
C ALA A 17 10.37 -21.20 -4.86
N GLY A 18 9.94 -22.20 -4.19
CA GLY A 18 9.66 -23.54 -4.66
C GLY A 18 10.59 -24.68 -4.24
N GLY A 19 10.01 -25.79 -3.77
CA GLY A 19 10.65 -27.10 -3.75
C GLY A 19 10.27 -28.00 -2.57
N ALA A 20 9.38 -28.93 -2.82
CA ALA A 20 8.95 -29.96 -1.88
C ALA A 20 9.87 -31.17 -1.88
N VAL A 21 10.07 -31.83 -0.73
CA VAL A 21 10.30 -33.29 -0.62
C VAL A 21 9.71 -33.80 0.70
N LEU A 22 8.95 -34.87 0.57
CA LEU A 22 8.33 -35.67 1.62
C LEU A 22 9.34 -36.59 2.32
N HIS A 23 9.16 -36.92 3.60
CA HIS A 23 9.02 -38.27 4.18
C HIS A 23 9.16 -38.29 5.70
N GLY A 24 8.30 -39.04 6.35
CA GLY A 24 8.66 -39.87 7.48
C GLY A 24 7.86 -39.68 8.78
N CYS A 25 6.79 -40.47 8.94
CA CYS A 25 6.11 -40.65 10.24
C CYS A 25 6.97 -41.40 11.26
N ALA A 26 7.00 -40.96 12.52
CA ALA A 26 7.24 -41.78 13.66
C ALA A 26 6.44 -41.27 14.88
N SER A 27 5.62 -42.12 15.43
CA SER A 27 4.76 -41.93 16.61
C SER A 27 5.53 -42.21 17.89
N HIS A 28 5.28 -41.43 18.97
CA HIS A 28 5.22 -41.84 20.39
C HIS A 28 4.83 -40.65 21.31
N PRO A 29 4.52 -40.84 22.63
CA PRO A 29 3.12 -40.69 23.06
C PRO A 29 2.85 -39.46 23.97
N GLU A 30 1.58 -39.24 24.22
CA GLU A 30 0.96 -38.13 24.98
C GLU A 30 1.49 -37.96 26.42
N THR A 31 1.82 -36.71 26.75
CA THR A 31 1.66 -36.20 28.12
C THR A 31 0.83 -34.92 28.04
N SER A 32 -0.38 -35.01 28.58
CA SER A 32 -1.34 -33.90 28.67
C SER A 32 -0.82 -32.80 29.61
N GLN A 33 -0.43 -31.65 29.00
CA GLN A 33 -0.39 -30.39 29.71
C GLN A 33 -1.46 -29.48 29.10
N THR A 34 -2.38 -29.04 29.95
CA THR A 34 -3.43 -28.05 29.64
C THR A 34 -2.80 -26.78 29.13
N ALA A 35 -2.76 -26.64 27.82
CA ALA A 35 -2.41 -25.38 27.17
C ALA A 35 -3.59 -24.42 27.30
N GLN A 36 -3.41 -23.35 28.06
CA GLN A 36 -4.25 -22.18 27.95
C GLN A 36 -4.15 -21.67 26.51
N THR A 37 -5.23 -21.82 25.74
CA THR A 37 -5.41 -21.25 24.44
C THR A 37 -5.40 -19.72 24.56
N ALA A 38 -4.27 -19.10 24.25
CA ALA A 38 -4.25 -17.69 23.91
C ALA A 38 -5.11 -17.51 22.66
N GLN A 39 -6.29 -16.91 22.82
CA GLN A 39 -7.14 -16.50 21.72
C GLN A 39 -6.33 -15.55 20.83
N ALA A 40 -6.11 -15.95 19.58
CA ALA A 40 -5.61 -15.05 18.55
C ALA A 40 -6.54 -13.81 18.48
N PRO A 41 -5.99 -12.60 18.31
CA PRO A 41 -6.81 -11.42 18.16
C PRO A 41 -7.73 -11.62 16.96
N GLN A 42 -9.03 -11.67 17.23
CA GLN A 42 -10.04 -11.63 16.20
C GLN A 42 -9.82 -10.35 15.40
N ALA A 43 -9.79 -10.44 14.07
CA ALA A 43 -9.88 -9.28 13.21
C ALA A 43 -11.02 -8.40 13.74
N ALA A 44 -10.70 -7.15 14.09
CA ALA A 44 -11.68 -6.25 14.64
C ALA A 44 -12.90 -6.23 13.69
N PRO A 45 -14.12 -6.43 14.21
CA PRO A 45 -15.31 -6.21 13.40
C PRO A 45 -15.22 -4.77 12.89
N ASP A 46 -15.57 -4.55 11.62
CA ASP A 46 -15.70 -3.22 11.03
C ASP A 46 -16.17 -2.27 12.12
N ALA A 47 -15.35 -1.25 12.45
CA ALA A 47 -15.72 -0.23 13.40
C ALA A 47 -16.87 0.55 12.73
N GLN A 48 -18.06 -0.02 12.80
CA GLN A 48 -19.27 0.48 12.19
C GLN A 48 -19.60 1.80 12.92
N GLN A 49 -19.40 2.90 12.22
CA GLN A 49 -20.14 4.10 12.57
C GLN A 49 -21.62 3.71 12.68
N PRO A 50 -22.35 4.29 13.64
CA PRO A 50 -23.78 3.99 13.78
C PRO A 50 -24.45 4.13 12.41
N PRO A 51 -25.35 3.20 12.03
CA PRO A 51 -25.95 3.17 10.70
C PRO A 51 -26.63 4.50 10.43
N GLN A 52 -26.05 5.30 9.54
CA GLN A 52 -26.68 6.51 9.06
C GLN A 52 -27.86 6.13 8.16
N PRO A 53 -28.99 6.84 8.25
CA PRO A 53 -30.08 6.63 7.32
C PRO A 53 -29.54 6.83 5.89
N PRO A 54 -29.98 6.00 4.92
CA PRO A 54 -29.50 6.10 3.55
C PRO A 54 -29.84 7.46 2.93
N ASN A 55 -28.99 7.94 2.04
CA ASN A 55 -29.12 9.22 1.34
C ASN A 55 -29.13 10.49 2.21
N VAL A 56 -28.71 10.39 3.46
CA VAL A 56 -28.53 11.54 4.35
C VAL A 56 -27.05 11.95 4.37
N LEU A 57 -26.80 13.20 4.00
CA LEU A 57 -25.47 13.79 4.02
C LEU A 57 -25.17 14.31 5.43
N ALA A 58 -24.20 13.73 6.11
CA ALA A 58 -23.77 14.16 7.43
C ALA A 58 -22.33 14.70 7.39
N GLN A 59 -22.07 15.78 8.12
CA GLN A 59 -20.70 16.22 8.35
C GLN A 59 -20.05 15.33 9.42
N VAL A 60 -19.01 14.57 9.03
CA VAL A 60 -18.36 13.57 9.90
C VAL A 60 -16.98 14.00 10.41
N ALA A 61 -16.41 15.02 9.78
CA ALA A 61 -15.19 15.69 10.22
C ALA A 61 -15.19 17.15 9.75
N ALA A 62 -14.20 17.94 10.12
CA ALA A 62 -14.08 19.34 9.73
C ALA A 62 -14.09 19.50 8.20
N GLY A 63 -15.23 19.98 7.65
CA GLY A 63 -15.44 20.14 6.21
C GLY A 63 -15.43 18.82 5.43
N VAL A 64 -15.65 17.67 6.05
CA VAL A 64 -15.82 16.37 5.40
C VAL A 64 -17.25 15.89 5.59
N TYR A 65 -17.91 15.59 4.49
CA TYR A 65 -19.29 15.11 4.47
C TYR A 65 -19.33 13.67 3.98
N GLN A 66 -20.21 12.87 4.57
CA GLN A 66 -20.41 11.47 4.19
C GLN A 66 -21.90 11.17 4.03
N ALA A 67 -22.21 10.33 3.05
CA ALA A 67 -23.52 9.71 2.91
C ALA A 67 -23.34 8.24 2.50
N ARG A 68 -24.33 7.41 2.82
CA ARG A 68 -24.46 6.06 2.28
C ARG A 68 -25.66 6.01 1.36
N LEU A 69 -25.47 5.57 0.12
CA LEU A 69 -26.58 5.42 -0.83
C LEU A 69 -27.39 4.16 -0.53
N ASP A 70 -28.62 4.05 -1.06
CA ASP A 70 -29.53 2.92 -0.84
C ASP A 70 -28.91 1.56 -1.23
N ASN A 71 -28.06 1.55 -2.24
CA ASN A 71 -27.34 0.36 -2.70
C ASN A 71 -26.09 0.03 -1.88
N GLY A 72 -25.80 0.78 -0.81
CA GLY A 72 -24.68 0.57 0.09
C GLY A 72 -23.39 1.28 -0.27
N LEU A 73 -23.30 1.97 -1.42
CA LEU A 73 -22.12 2.75 -1.81
C LEU A 73 -21.92 3.93 -0.84
N THR A 74 -20.67 4.14 -0.44
CA THR A 74 -20.31 5.30 0.40
C THR A 74 -19.95 6.49 -0.49
N LEU A 75 -20.52 7.66 -0.20
CA LEU A 75 -20.10 8.93 -0.78
C LEU A 75 -19.36 9.74 0.28
N ILE A 76 -18.19 10.29 -0.08
CA ILE A 76 -17.40 11.19 0.76
C ILE A 76 -17.15 12.47 -0.03
N VAL A 77 -17.44 13.63 0.56
CA VAL A 77 -17.28 14.93 -0.11
C VAL A 77 -16.42 15.85 0.76
N LYS A 78 -15.37 16.42 0.16
CA LYS A 78 -14.48 17.41 0.79
C LYS A 78 -14.43 18.68 -0.06
N PRO A 79 -15.26 19.70 0.22
CA PRO A 79 -15.18 20.99 -0.45
C PRO A 79 -13.82 21.67 -0.23
N ASP A 80 -13.22 22.14 -1.31
CA ASP A 80 -12.03 22.98 -1.31
C ASP A 80 -12.09 23.95 -2.50
N ARG A 81 -12.48 25.19 -2.23
CA ARG A 81 -12.74 26.20 -3.27
C ARG A 81 -11.54 27.08 -3.60
N ARG A 82 -10.33 26.68 -3.18
CA ARG A 82 -9.10 27.45 -3.47
C ARG A 82 -8.72 27.43 -4.97
N SER A 83 -9.21 26.46 -5.72
CA SER A 83 -8.96 26.30 -7.15
C SER A 83 -10.22 25.73 -7.83
N PRO A 84 -10.56 26.16 -9.09
CA PRO A 84 -11.75 25.70 -9.79
C PRO A 84 -11.60 24.29 -10.38
N VAL A 85 -11.09 23.36 -9.59
CA VAL A 85 -10.88 21.94 -9.96
C VAL A 85 -11.65 21.02 -9.03
N ALA A 86 -12.05 19.87 -9.55
CA ALA A 86 -12.59 18.76 -8.78
C ALA A 86 -11.78 17.49 -9.05
N VAL A 87 -11.61 16.72 -8.01
CA VAL A 87 -11.07 15.35 -8.06
C VAL A 87 -12.21 14.42 -7.65
N GLN A 88 -12.51 13.44 -8.51
CA GLN A 88 -13.32 12.30 -8.17
C GLN A 88 -12.43 11.07 -8.07
N MET A 89 -12.63 10.26 -7.05
CA MET A 89 -12.00 8.95 -6.92
C MET A 89 -13.05 7.87 -6.61
N LEU A 90 -13.01 6.78 -7.36
CA LEU A 90 -13.74 5.56 -7.03
C LEU A 90 -12.77 4.61 -6.33
N TRP A 91 -13.08 4.24 -5.10
CA TRP A 91 -12.33 3.29 -4.29
C TRP A 91 -13.08 1.98 -4.19
N VAL A 92 -12.40 0.88 -4.36
CA VAL A 92 -12.95 -0.47 -4.14
C VAL A 92 -12.08 -1.16 -3.09
N ARG A 93 -12.70 -1.70 -2.05
CA ARG A 93 -12.03 -2.39 -0.94
C ARG A 93 -11.61 -3.81 -1.38
N VAL A 94 -10.77 -3.87 -2.40
CA VAL A 94 -10.21 -5.10 -2.95
C VAL A 94 -8.83 -4.83 -3.53
N GLY A 95 -7.85 -5.68 -3.18
CA GLY A 95 -6.48 -5.62 -3.65
C GLY A 95 -5.87 -7.03 -3.67
N SER A 96 -4.55 -7.15 -3.78
CA SER A 96 -3.91 -8.46 -3.87
C SER A 96 -4.08 -9.33 -2.62
N ILE A 97 -4.44 -8.75 -1.47
CA ILE A 97 -4.78 -9.50 -0.24
C ILE A 97 -6.04 -10.36 -0.41
N ASP A 98 -6.95 -9.98 -1.30
CA ASP A 98 -8.22 -10.66 -1.55
C ASP A 98 -8.12 -11.74 -2.64
N GLU A 99 -6.97 -11.88 -3.29
CA GLU A 99 -6.70 -12.88 -4.31
C GLU A 99 -6.51 -14.28 -3.70
N VAL A 100 -6.55 -15.30 -4.55
CA VAL A 100 -6.26 -16.68 -4.19
C VAL A 100 -4.98 -17.16 -4.85
N ASP A 101 -4.36 -18.22 -4.30
CA ASP A 101 -3.17 -18.81 -4.88
C ASP A 101 -3.52 -19.40 -6.26
N GLY A 102 -2.64 -19.20 -7.24
CA GLY A 102 -2.86 -19.54 -8.64
C GLY A 102 -3.56 -18.46 -9.47
N ALA A 103 -3.97 -17.34 -8.84
CA ALA A 103 -4.61 -16.20 -9.52
C ALA A 103 -4.07 -14.85 -9.03
N SER A 104 -2.78 -14.80 -8.63
CA SER A 104 -2.16 -13.53 -8.21
C SER A 104 -2.06 -12.55 -9.38
N GLY A 105 -2.25 -11.26 -9.08
CA GLY A 105 -2.28 -10.19 -10.07
C GLY A 105 -3.64 -9.94 -10.70
N ILE A 106 -4.67 -10.70 -10.31
CA ILE A 106 -6.01 -10.54 -10.89
C ILE A 106 -6.65 -9.19 -10.55
N ALA A 107 -6.36 -8.63 -9.37
CA ALA A 107 -6.84 -7.30 -9.00
C ALA A 107 -6.21 -6.21 -9.88
N HIS A 108 -4.90 -6.32 -10.16
CA HIS A 108 -4.17 -5.42 -11.03
C HIS A 108 -4.60 -5.60 -12.50
N MET A 109 -4.77 -6.84 -12.96
CA MET A 109 -5.29 -7.10 -14.31
C MET A 109 -6.70 -6.52 -14.49
N LEU A 110 -7.57 -6.61 -13.47
CA LEU A 110 -8.88 -5.99 -13.52
C LEU A 110 -8.78 -4.46 -13.58
N GLU A 111 -7.84 -3.83 -12.87
CA GLU A 111 -7.58 -2.40 -12.99
C GLU A 111 -7.37 -2.00 -14.46
N HIS A 112 -6.48 -2.70 -15.18
CA HIS A 112 -6.24 -2.48 -16.61
C HIS A 112 -7.50 -2.67 -17.45
N MET A 113 -8.26 -3.73 -17.17
CA MET A 113 -9.47 -4.04 -17.93
C MET A 113 -10.60 -3.04 -17.71
N MET A 114 -10.59 -2.27 -16.62
CA MET A 114 -11.58 -1.21 -16.39
C MET A 114 -11.48 -0.05 -17.39
N PHE A 115 -10.35 0.10 -18.09
CA PHE A 115 -10.15 1.09 -19.16
C PHE A 115 -10.52 0.56 -20.55
N LYS A 116 -10.88 -0.73 -20.68
CA LYS A 116 -11.09 -1.40 -21.98
C LYS A 116 -12.51 -1.33 -22.49
N GLY A 117 -13.35 -0.54 -21.84
CA GLY A 117 -14.67 -0.19 -22.36
C GLY A 117 -15.84 -0.56 -21.45
N THR A 118 -17.02 -0.22 -21.93
CA THR A 118 -18.32 -0.51 -21.32
C THR A 118 -19.27 -1.03 -22.40
N LYS A 119 -20.53 -1.28 -22.04
CA LYS A 119 -21.58 -1.59 -23.03
C LYS A 119 -21.76 -0.51 -24.11
N GLN A 120 -21.35 0.73 -23.82
CA GLN A 120 -21.57 1.90 -24.69
C GLN A 120 -20.27 2.53 -25.22
N LEU A 121 -19.14 2.27 -24.56
CA LEU A 121 -17.87 2.91 -24.84
C LEU A 121 -16.81 1.86 -25.20
N GLY A 122 -16.05 2.15 -26.25
CA GLY A 122 -14.93 1.30 -26.66
C GLY A 122 -13.68 1.48 -25.78
N PRO A 123 -12.64 0.66 -26.03
CA PRO A 123 -11.37 0.74 -25.31
C PRO A 123 -10.75 2.14 -25.34
N GLY A 124 -10.32 2.65 -24.19
CA GLY A 124 -9.69 3.97 -24.04
C GLY A 124 -10.61 5.18 -24.23
N GLU A 125 -11.88 4.96 -24.54
CA GLU A 125 -12.84 6.05 -24.82
C GLU A 125 -13.12 6.90 -23.58
N ILE A 126 -13.11 6.31 -22.38
CA ILE A 126 -13.29 7.03 -21.11
C ILE A 126 -12.15 8.05 -20.94
N SER A 127 -10.90 7.59 -21.00
CA SER A 127 -9.73 8.48 -20.90
C SER A 127 -9.71 9.56 -21.95
N ARG A 128 -10.08 9.23 -23.20
CA ARG A 128 -10.22 10.20 -24.28
C ARG A 128 -11.26 11.29 -23.93
N ARG A 129 -12.42 10.90 -23.39
CA ARG A 129 -13.47 11.87 -22.98
C ARG A 129 -13.03 12.71 -21.80
N VAL A 130 -12.38 12.13 -20.80
CA VAL A 130 -11.80 12.88 -19.67
C VAL A 130 -10.79 13.92 -20.17
N ALA A 131 -9.90 13.55 -21.11
CA ALA A 131 -8.95 14.48 -21.70
C ALA A 131 -9.63 15.62 -22.49
N LEU A 132 -10.71 15.34 -23.24
CA LEU A 132 -11.51 16.36 -23.94
C LEU A 132 -12.20 17.34 -22.98
N LEU A 133 -12.50 16.92 -21.75
CA LEU A 133 -13.03 17.77 -20.68
C LEU A 133 -11.93 18.61 -19.98
N GLY A 134 -10.68 18.53 -20.45
CA GLY A 134 -9.54 19.21 -19.83
C GLY A 134 -9.00 18.52 -18.60
N GLY A 135 -9.32 17.25 -18.41
CA GLY A 135 -8.93 16.45 -17.26
C GLY A 135 -7.83 15.43 -17.54
N ARG A 136 -7.50 14.70 -16.49
CA ARG A 136 -6.65 13.51 -16.52
C ARG A 136 -7.26 12.43 -15.66
N ASP A 137 -7.04 11.18 -16.02
CA ASP A 137 -7.44 10.01 -15.27
C ASP A 137 -6.26 9.06 -15.10
N ASN A 138 -6.35 8.24 -14.07
CA ASN A 138 -5.48 7.10 -13.84
C ASN A 138 -6.10 6.19 -12.77
N ALA A 139 -5.41 5.08 -12.47
CA ALA A 139 -5.77 4.15 -11.41
C ALA A 139 -4.53 3.63 -10.70
N PHE A 140 -4.72 2.94 -9.60
CA PHE A 140 -3.69 2.17 -8.92
C PHE A 140 -4.30 1.05 -8.08
N THR A 141 -3.61 -0.08 -8.06
CA THR A 141 -3.91 -1.22 -7.20
C THR A 141 -2.81 -1.37 -6.15
N THR A 142 -3.24 -1.63 -4.92
CA THR A 142 -2.35 -1.95 -3.80
C THR A 142 -2.67 -3.36 -3.28
N SER A 143 -1.98 -3.76 -2.22
CA SER A 143 -2.38 -4.98 -1.53
C SER A 143 -3.78 -4.89 -0.92
N ASP A 144 -4.24 -3.70 -0.53
CA ASP A 144 -5.43 -3.51 0.30
C ASP A 144 -6.66 -3.02 -0.46
N TYR A 145 -6.46 -2.27 -1.54
CA TYR A 145 -7.52 -1.61 -2.29
C TYR A 145 -7.09 -1.27 -3.72
N THR A 146 -8.09 -1.03 -4.57
CA THR A 146 -7.92 -0.47 -5.92
C THR A 146 -8.66 0.87 -5.99
N ALA A 147 -8.08 1.88 -6.66
CA ALA A 147 -8.70 3.18 -6.83
C ALA A 147 -8.52 3.72 -8.24
N TYR A 148 -9.57 4.38 -8.74
CA TYR A 148 -9.62 5.07 -10.04
C TYR A 148 -9.87 6.53 -9.78
N PHE A 149 -9.21 7.44 -10.48
CA PHE A 149 -9.41 8.85 -10.26
C PHE A 149 -9.48 9.66 -11.55
N GLN A 150 -10.23 10.75 -11.49
CA GLN A 150 -10.26 11.80 -12.49
C GLN A 150 -10.07 13.15 -11.80
N GLN A 151 -9.17 13.95 -12.36
CA GLN A 151 -9.02 15.35 -11.97
C GLN A 151 -9.42 16.22 -13.17
N VAL A 152 -10.40 17.10 -12.97
CA VAL A 152 -11.03 17.87 -14.02
C VAL A 152 -11.32 19.31 -13.54
N PRO A 153 -11.60 20.28 -14.44
CA PRO A 153 -12.29 21.49 -14.06
C PRO A 153 -13.61 21.17 -13.34
N ALA A 154 -13.96 21.88 -12.26
CA ALA A 154 -15.12 21.56 -11.43
C ALA A 154 -16.44 21.45 -12.21
N ALA A 155 -16.62 22.25 -13.26
CA ALA A 155 -17.79 22.21 -14.12
C ALA A 155 -17.94 20.89 -14.90
N ALA A 156 -16.87 20.13 -15.09
CA ALA A 156 -16.88 18.83 -15.79
C ALA A 156 -17.18 17.63 -14.85
N LEU A 157 -17.27 17.86 -13.54
CA LEU A 157 -17.54 16.80 -12.56
C LEU A 157 -18.76 15.93 -12.91
N PRO A 158 -19.94 16.50 -13.33
CA PRO A 158 -21.09 15.68 -13.68
C PRO A 158 -20.83 14.65 -14.78
N GLN A 159 -20.05 15.04 -15.79
CA GLN A 159 -19.74 14.17 -16.91
C GLN A 159 -18.79 13.02 -16.47
N VAL A 160 -17.76 13.31 -15.68
CA VAL A 160 -16.82 12.26 -15.25
C VAL A 160 -17.45 11.34 -14.21
N MET A 161 -18.36 11.84 -13.36
CA MET A 161 -19.14 10.97 -12.46
C MET A 161 -20.02 9.98 -13.23
N ALA A 162 -20.64 10.43 -14.31
CA ALA A 162 -21.44 9.54 -15.17
C ALA A 162 -20.56 8.49 -15.90
N LEU A 163 -19.42 8.91 -16.45
CA LEU A 163 -18.46 8.01 -17.11
C LEU A 163 -17.92 6.94 -16.15
N GLN A 164 -17.53 7.33 -14.94
CA GLN A 164 -16.99 6.39 -13.96
C GLN A 164 -18.07 5.45 -13.42
N ALA A 165 -19.30 5.93 -13.23
CA ALA A 165 -20.42 5.10 -12.81
C ALA A 165 -20.76 4.06 -13.89
N ASP A 166 -20.75 4.43 -15.17
CA ASP A 166 -20.92 3.51 -16.30
C ASP A 166 -19.80 2.47 -16.34
N SER A 167 -18.54 2.91 -16.18
CA SER A 167 -17.40 2.00 -16.08
C SER A 167 -17.56 1.01 -14.93
N PHE A 168 -17.96 1.47 -13.74
CA PHE A 168 -18.10 0.60 -12.58
C PHE A 168 -19.23 -0.44 -12.77
N GLU A 169 -20.35 -0.06 -13.34
CA GLU A 169 -21.51 -0.95 -13.53
C GLU A 169 -21.39 -1.81 -14.79
N ASN A 170 -21.08 -1.19 -15.93
CA ASN A 170 -21.24 -1.74 -17.26
C ASN A 170 -19.92 -2.12 -17.95
N ASN A 171 -18.78 -2.07 -17.22
CA ASN A 171 -17.49 -2.47 -17.79
C ASN A 171 -17.56 -3.86 -18.40
N GLN A 172 -17.12 -3.96 -19.64
CA GLN A 172 -17.00 -5.21 -20.38
C GLN A 172 -15.93 -5.09 -21.46
N TRP A 173 -15.35 -6.21 -21.83
CA TRP A 173 -14.33 -6.32 -22.87
C TRP A 173 -14.46 -7.65 -23.62
N PRO A 174 -14.09 -7.72 -24.92
CA PRO A 174 -13.93 -8.98 -25.64
C PRO A 174 -12.62 -9.67 -25.26
N ASP A 175 -12.51 -10.98 -25.50
CA ASP A 175 -11.37 -11.79 -25.09
C ASP A 175 -10.06 -11.42 -25.79
N ASP A 176 -10.14 -10.85 -26.98
CA ASP A 176 -8.96 -10.36 -27.68
C ASP A 176 -8.37 -9.09 -27.04
N GLU A 177 -9.18 -8.22 -26.44
CA GLU A 177 -8.71 -7.10 -25.63
C GLU A 177 -8.01 -7.60 -24.36
N PHE A 178 -8.58 -8.60 -23.69
CA PHE A 178 -7.93 -9.22 -22.55
C PHE A 178 -6.56 -9.80 -22.94
N THR A 179 -6.49 -10.52 -24.06
CA THR A 179 -5.24 -11.13 -24.53
C THR A 179 -4.17 -10.08 -24.84
N ARG A 180 -4.57 -8.96 -25.46
CA ARG A 180 -3.66 -7.82 -25.73
C ARG A 180 -3.17 -7.19 -24.44
N GLU A 181 -4.06 -6.95 -23.49
CA GLU A 181 -3.73 -6.29 -22.24
C GLU A 181 -2.92 -7.18 -21.31
N MET A 182 -3.18 -8.48 -21.29
CA MET A 182 -2.35 -9.45 -20.57
C MET A 182 -0.89 -9.41 -21.06
N ALA A 183 -0.67 -9.22 -22.35
CA ALA A 183 0.68 -9.04 -22.87
C ALA A 183 1.35 -7.74 -22.36
N VAL A 184 0.55 -6.65 -22.20
CA VAL A 184 1.01 -5.39 -21.60
C VAL A 184 1.38 -5.59 -20.13
N VAL A 185 0.51 -6.21 -19.34
CA VAL A 185 0.77 -6.50 -17.90
C VAL A 185 1.99 -7.38 -17.71
N LYS A 186 2.18 -8.41 -18.54
CA LYS A 186 3.39 -9.25 -18.51
C LYS A 186 4.66 -8.46 -18.84
N GLU A 187 4.59 -7.54 -19.78
CA GLU A 187 5.73 -6.69 -20.12
C GLU A 187 6.01 -5.65 -19.03
N GLU A 188 4.97 -5.07 -18.43
CA GLU A 188 5.10 -4.20 -17.27
C GLU A 188 5.78 -4.93 -16.11
N ARG A 189 5.38 -6.19 -15.81
CA ARG A 189 6.04 -7.01 -14.82
C ARG A 189 7.52 -7.20 -15.13
N ARG A 190 7.88 -7.47 -16.39
CA ARG A 190 9.29 -7.58 -16.79
C ARG A 190 10.04 -6.29 -16.52
N LEU A 191 9.51 -5.17 -16.97
CA LEU A 191 10.16 -3.85 -16.86
C LEU A 191 10.31 -3.37 -15.42
N ARG A 192 9.24 -3.52 -14.61
CA ARG A 192 9.22 -3.01 -13.24
C ARG A 192 9.86 -3.96 -12.24
N THR A 193 9.92 -5.24 -12.55
CA THR A 193 10.28 -6.28 -11.61
C THR A 193 11.43 -7.15 -12.11
N ASP A 194 11.21 -7.93 -13.18
CA ASP A 194 12.14 -8.99 -13.54
C ASP A 194 13.49 -8.44 -14.00
N ASP A 195 13.49 -7.28 -14.66
CA ASP A 195 14.66 -6.54 -15.10
C ASP A 195 15.25 -5.59 -14.03
N GLN A 196 14.64 -5.52 -12.85
CA GLN A 196 15.05 -4.65 -11.75
C GLN A 196 15.55 -5.47 -10.54
N PRO A 197 16.87 -5.62 -10.34
CA PRO A 197 17.40 -6.47 -9.27
C PRO A 197 16.93 -6.12 -7.86
N ARG A 198 16.74 -4.81 -7.58
CA ARG A 198 16.21 -4.36 -6.29
C ARG A 198 14.74 -4.74 -6.10
N ALA A 199 13.94 -4.64 -7.15
CA ALA A 199 12.54 -5.02 -7.12
C ALA A 199 12.40 -6.54 -6.91
N ARG A 200 13.20 -7.35 -7.60
CA ARG A 200 13.28 -8.80 -7.37
C ARG A 200 13.70 -9.15 -5.94
N LEU A 201 14.67 -8.44 -5.37
CA LEU A 201 15.10 -8.67 -4.01
C LEU A 201 13.95 -8.46 -3.01
N TYR A 202 13.23 -7.37 -3.15
CA TYR A 202 12.11 -7.09 -2.26
C TYR A 202 10.97 -8.11 -2.41
N GLU A 203 10.61 -8.54 -3.61
CA GLU A 203 9.61 -9.57 -3.85
C GLU A 203 9.99 -10.88 -3.17
N GLN A 204 11.22 -11.33 -3.29
CA GLN A 204 11.70 -12.49 -2.55
C GLN A 204 11.67 -12.29 -1.04
N GLN A 205 11.97 -11.06 -0.60
CA GLN A 205 11.92 -10.73 0.82
C GLN A 205 10.49 -10.76 1.36
N MET A 206 9.50 -10.23 0.62
CA MET A 206 8.09 -10.30 1.02
C MET A 206 7.59 -11.74 1.04
N ALA A 207 7.92 -12.53 0.03
CA ALA A 207 7.58 -13.96 -0.02
C ALA A 207 8.22 -14.76 1.11
N ALA A 208 9.40 -14.37 1.58
CA ALA A 208 10.05 -14.98 2.73
C ALA A 208 9.53 -14.43 4.07
N ALA A 209 9.15 -13.15 4.13
CA ALA A 209 8.68 -12.52 5.35
C ALA A 209 7.30 -13.04 5.79
N PHE A 210 6.42 -13.33 4.85
CA PHE A 210 5.06 -13.79 5.13
C PHE A 210 4.83 -15.22 4.66
N VAL A 211 4.29 -16.06 5.54
CA VAL A 211 3.98 -17.47 5.25
C VAL A 211 2.52 -17.65 4.89
N ALA A 212 1.63 -17.11 5.72
CA ALA A 212 0.19 -17.25 5.58
C ALA A 212 -0.50 -15.98 5.10
N SER A 213 0.07 -14.81 5.44
CA SER A 213 -0.50 -13.54 5.01
C SER A 213 -0.39 -13.38 3.50
N PRO A 214 -1.50 -13.04 2.81
CA PRO A 214 -1.48 -12.79 1.36
C PRO A 214 -0.53 -11.66 0.92
N TYR A 215 0.02 -10.88 1.83
CA TYR A 215 1.05 -9.88 1.53
C TYR A 215 2.36 -10.48 1.00
N HIS A 216 2.49 -11.81 1.02
CA HIS A 216 3.59 -12.48 0.32
C HIS A 216 3.46 -12.42 -1.21
N ARG A 217 2.24 -12.16 -1.74
CA ARG A 217 2.00 -12.08 -3.19
C ARG A 217 2.32 -10.70 -3.74
N PRO A 218 2.87 -10.62 -4.94
CA PRO A 218 3.04 -9.35 -5.64
C PRO A 218 1.71 -8.81 -6.16
N VAL A 219 1.52 -7.51 -6.07
CA VAL A 219 0.34 -6.86 -6.63
C VAL A 219 0.22 -7.09 -8.14
N ILE A 220 1.34 -7.09 -8.86
CA ILE A 220 1.36 -7.34 -10.31
C ILE A 220 1.15 -8.82 -10.67
N GLY A 221 1.19 -9.72 -9.70
CA GLY A 221 1.04 -11.17 -9.89
C GLY A 221 2.33 -11.92 -10.26
N TRP A 222 2.37 -13.22 -9.99
CA TRP A 222 3.40 -14.13 -10.44
C TRP A 222 3.28 -14.39 -11.94
N MET A 223 4.39 -14.47 -12.68
CA MET A 223 4.34 -14.72 -14.13
C MET A 223 3.57 -16.01 -14.46
N GLY A 224 3.75 -17.08 -13.67
CA GLY A 224 3.02 -18.35 -13.87
C GLY A 224 1.50 -18.21 -13.72
N ASP A 225 1.05 -17.38 -12.76
CA ASP A 225 -0.39 -17.09 -12.57
C ASP A 225 -0.92 -16.23 -13.72
N LEU A 226 -0.14 -15.23 -14.17
CA LEU A 226 -0.48 -14.42 -15.35
C LEU A 226 -0.51 -15.24 -16.65
N ASP A 227 0.30 -16.29 -16.75
CA ASP A 227 0.31 -17.18 -17.92
C ASP A 227 -0.94 -18.05 -18.00
N SER A 228 -1.55 -18.39 -16.87
CA SER A 228 -2.73 -19.26 -16.77
C SER A 228 -4.05 -18.49 -16.60
N MET A 229 -4.01 -17.20 -16.27
CA MET A 229 -5.20 -16.37 -16.02
C MET A 229 -6.05 -16.19 -17.28
N THR A 230 -7.36 -16.37 -17.16
CA THR A 230 -8.33 -16.22 -18.24
C THR A 230 -9.16 -14.95 -18.11
N ALA A 231 -9.80 -14.53 -19.21
CA ALA A 231 -10.74 -13.42 -19.20
C ALA A 231 -11.92 -13.65 -18.24
N ASP A 232 -12.35 -14.91 -18.13
CA ASP A 232 -13.49 -15.29 -17.26
C ASP A 232 -13.11 -15.23 -15.78
N ASP A 233 -11.86 -15.52 -15.41
CA ASP A 233 -11.38 -15.34 -14.03
C ASP A 233 -11.50 -13.86 -13.62
N VAL A 234 -11.06 -12.94 -14.48
CA VAL A 234 -11.13 -11.50 -14.21
C VAL A 234 -12.58 -10.99 -14.18
N ARG A 235 -13.46 -11.52 -15.05
CA ARG A 235 -14.90 -11.21 -15.02
C ARG A 235 -15.55 -11.69 -13.71
N ALA A 236 -15.24 -12.91 -13.28
CA ALA A 236 -15.74 -13.47 -12.01
C ALA A 236 -15.24 -12.69 -10.80
N PHE A 237 -13.96 -12.29 -10.79
CA PHE A 237 -13.39 -11.45 -9.74
C PHE A 237 -14.08 -10.08 -9.69
N ARG A 238 -14.29 -9.43 -10.84
CA ARG A 238 -15.07 -8.18 -10.93
C ARG A 238 -16.48 -8.33 -10.39
N GLN A 239 -17.21 -9.37 -10.82
CA GLN A 239 -18.58 -9.62 -10.36
C GLN A 239 -18.66 -9.78 -8.85
N SER A 240 -17.65 -10.40 -8.23
CA SER A 240 -17.61 -10.65 -6.80
C SER A 240 -17.31 -9.38 -6.00
N TRP A 241 -16.32 -8.59 -6.41
CA TRP A 241 -15.76 -7.54 -5.58
C TRP A 241 -16.18 -6.12 -5.95
N TYR A 242 -16.51 -5.85 -7.23
CA TYR A 242 -16.93 -4.52 -7.71
C TYR A 242 -18.42 -4.35 -7.50
N VAL A 243 -18.80 -4.24 -6.23
CA VAL A 243 -20.19 -4.08 -5.79
C VAL A 243 -20.34 -2.78 -4.99
N PRO A 244 -21.50 -2.08 -5.06
CA PRO A 244 -21.67 -0.78 -4.40
C PRO A 244 -21.29 -0.77 -2.92
N ALA A 245 -21.69 -1.77 -2.16
CA ALA A 245 -21.40 -1.87 -0.73
C ALA A 245 -19.91 -2.08 -0.39
N ASN A 246 -19.07 -2.45 -1.38
CA ASN A 246 -17.61 -2.57 -1.26
C ASN A 246 -16.88 -1.37 -1.87
N ALA A 247 -17.59 -0.30 -2.24
CA ALA A 247 -17.04 0.85 -2.94
C ALA A 247 -17.36 2.18 -2.24
N ALA A 248 -16.46 3.15 -2.42
CA ALA A 248 -16.69 4.55 -2.06
C ALA A 248 -16.35 5.46 -3.23
N VAL A 249 -17.14 6.52 -3.38
CA VAL A 249 -16.82 7.66 -4.24
C VAL A 249 -16.38 8.81 -3.36
N VAL A 250 -15.16 9.28 -3.55
CA VAL A 250 -14.61 10.45 -2.88
C VAL A 250 -14.57 11.59 -3.87
N VAL A 251 -15.17 12.72 -3.53
CA VAL A 251 -15.14 13.95 -4.34
C VAL A 251 -14.53 15.06 -3.51
N ALA A 252 -13.46 15.67 -4.00
CA ALA A 252 -12.81 16.82 -3.36
C ALA A 252 -12.64 17.97 -4.37
N GLY A 253 -12.65 19.21 -3.91
CA GLY A 253 -12.42 20.40 -4.73
C GLY A 253 -13.54 21.43 -4.68
N ASP A 254 -13.67 22.23 -5.74
CA ASP A 254 -14.68 23.27 -5.84
C ASP A 254 -16.07 22.68 -6.13
N VAL A 255 -16.68 22.17 -5.08
CA VAL A 255 -17.95 21.43 -5.16
C VAL A 255 -18.90 21.81 -4.02
N ASP A 256 -20.20 21.67 -4.28
CA ASP A 256 -21.24 21.73 -3.27
C ASP A 256 -21.63 20.31 -2.84
N PRO A 257 -21.56 19.98 -1.53
CA PRO A 257 -21.84 18.62 -1.05
C PRO A 257 -23.24 18.11 -1.37
N ALA A 258 -24.25 18.97 -1.33
CA ALA A 258 -25.63 18.56 -1.61
C ALA A 258 -25.82 18.28 -3.12
N ALA A 259 -25.24 19.11 -3.97
CA ALA A 259 -25.24 18.88 -5.41
C ALA A 259 -24.50 17.59 -5.80
N VAL A 260 -23.36 17.29 -5.14
CA VAL A 260 -22.62 16.05 -5.34
C VAL A 260 -23.43 14.84 -4.88
N LEU A 261 -24.14 14.91 -3.76
CA LEU A 261 -25.03 13.83 -3.33
C LEU A 261 -26.14 13.57 -4.35
N ALA A 262 -26.83 14.61 -4.82
CA ALA A 262 -27.87 14.47 -5.83
C ALA A 262 -27.32 13.83 -7.14
N LEU A 263 -26.11 14.21 -7.52
CA LEU A 263 -25.43 13.64 -8.68
C LEU A 263 -25.05 12.17 -8.46
N ALA A 264 -24.52 11.82 -7.29
CA ALA A 264 -24.19 10.46 -6.92
C ALA A 264 -25.41 9.54 -6.89
N GLN A 265 -26.57 10.02 -6.37
CA GLN A 265 -27.83 9.29 -6.40
C GLN A 265 -28.29 9.04 -7.83
N LYS A 266 -28.15 10.03 -8.72
CA LYS A 266 -28.55 9.92 -10.14
C LYS A 266 -27.62 9.00 -10.95
N THR A 267 -26.38 8.84 -10.57
CA THR A 267 -25.36 8.02 -11.27
C THR A 267 -25.14 6.69 -10.56
N TYR A 268 -24.36 6.67 -9.52
CA TYR A 268 -24.01 5.46 -8.75
C TYR A 268 -25.17 4.85 -7.98
N GLY A 269 -26.14 5.67 -7.52
CA GLY A 269 -27.30 5.19 -6.75
C GLY A 269 -28.24 4.29 -7.56
N ARG A 270 -28.16 4.29 -8.89
CA ARG A 270 -28.96 3.43 -9.77
C ARG A 270 -28.37 2.03 -9.95
N ILE A 271 -27.12 1.84 -9.54
CA ILE A 271 -26.43 0.55 -9.67
C ILE A 271 -27.06 -0.44 -8.68
N PRO A 272 -27.46 -1.64 -9.12
CA PRO A 272 -28.10 -2.62 -8.24
C PRO A 272 -27.23 -2.98 -7.04
N ALA A 273 -27.87 -3.05 -5.85
CA ALA A 273 -27.20 -3.54 -4.64
C ALA A 273 -26.80 -5.01 -4.80
N ARG A 274 -25.61 -5.36 -4.37
CA ARG A 274 -25.07 -6.72 -4.33
C ARG A 274 -24.32 -6.94 -3.04
N ALA A 275 -24.30 -8.19 -2.56
CA ALA A 275 -23.58 -8.57 -1.34
C ALA A 275 -22.07 -8.53 -1.55
N VAL A 276 -21.35 -8.12 -0.51
CA VAL A 276 -19.89 -8.20 -0.46
C VAL A 276 -19.48 -9.61 -0.07
N PRO A 277 -18.52 -10.27 -0.77
CA PRO A 277 -18.02 -11.57 -0.34
C PRO A 277 -17.42 -11.54 1.06
N GLY A 278 -17.70 -12.61 1.84
CA GLY A 278 -17.09 -12.80 3.14
C GLY A 278 -15.58 -13.05 3.02
N ARG A 279 -14.77 -12.32 3.80
CA ARG A 279 -13.32 -12.53 3.89
C ARG A 279 -13.00 -13.51 5.00
N LYS A 280 -12.17 -14.51 4.70
CA LYS A 280 -11.66 -15.43 5.73
C LYS A 280 -10.36 -14.85 6.32
N PRO A 281 -10.24 -14.73 7.65
CA PRO A 281 -9.00 -14.32 8.29
C PRO A 281 -7.85 -15.28 7.93
N ARG A 282 -6.69 -14.71 7.63
CA ARG A 282 -5.44 -15.45 7.36
C ARG A 282 -4.36 -14.90 8.30
N PRO A 283 -4.39 -15.28 9.60
CA PRO A 283 -3.41 -14.79 10.56
C PRO A 283 -2.01 -15.29 10.17
N GLU A 284 -1.05 -14.38 10.21
CA GLU A 284 0.36 -14.72 10.00
C GLU A 284 0.89 -15.43 11.25
N PRO A 285 1.50 -16.62 11.11
CA PRO A 285 2.08 -17.33 12.25
C PRO A 285 3.27 -16.59 12.83
N GLN A 286 3.51 -16.79 14.13
CA GLN A 286 4.69 -16.25 14.79
C GLN A 286 5.96 -16.80 14.14
N GLN A 287 6.94 -15.94 13.95
CA GLN A 287 8.26 -16.31 13.46
C GLN A 287 9.16 -16.71 14.65
N HIS A 288 9.91 -17.80 14.52
CA HIS A 288 10.78 -18.34 15.56
C HIS A 288 12.25 -18.42 15.09
N GLY A 289 12.77 -17.36 14.53
CA GLY A 289 14.14 -17.27 14.08
C GLY A 289 14.30 -16.39 12.84
N PRO A 290 15.53 -15.94 12.55
CA PRO A 290 15.77 -15.07 11.40
C PRO A 290 15.59 -15.84 10.09
N ARG A 291 15.00 -15.19 9.11
CA ARG A 291 14.97 -15.64 7.72
C ARG A 291 16.02 -14.87 6.93
N ARG A 292 16.79 -15.57 6.10
CA ARG A 292 17.86 -14.95 5.29
C ARG A 292 17.78 -15.43 3.87
N LEU A 293 17.94 -14.50 2.93
CA LEU A 293 18.00 -14.81 1.52
C LEU A 293 19.04 -13.95 0.81
N GLU A 294 19.60 -14.51 -0.26
CA GLU A 294 20.57 -13.84 -1.11
C GLU A 294 20.11 -13.92 -2.56
N LEU A 295 20.00 -12.77 -3.21
CA LEU A 295 19.75 -12.68 -4.65
C LEU A 295 21.04 -12.30 -5.38
N ARG A 296 21.49 -13.15 -6.30
CA ARG A 296 22.59 -12.84 -7.24
C ARG A 296 22.00 -12.36 -8.56
N ALA A 297 22.31 -11.11 -8.92
CA ALA A 297 21.79 -10.52 -10.16
C ALA A 297 22.75 -9.46 -10.71
N PRO A 298 22.70 -9.15 -12.03
CA PRO A 298 23.44 -8.06 -12.61
C PRO A 298 23.03 -6.73 -11.96
N ALA A 299 23.95 -6.13 -11.20
CA ALA A 299 23.71 -4.88 -10.48
C ALA A 299 25.01 -4.12 -10.28
N GLU A 300 24.93 -2.80 -10.14
CA GLU A 300 26.10 -1.95 -9.88
C GLU A 300 26.59 -2.05 -8.43
N GLN A 301 25.64 -2.18 -7.50
CA GLN A 301 25.92 -2.14 -6.07
C GLN A 301 25.14 -3.23 -5.33
N ALA A 302 25.71 -3.71 -4.23
CA ALA A 302 25.01 -4.53 -3.26
C ALA A 302 23.87 -3.71 -2.59
N VAL A 303 22.87 -4.42 -2.10
CA VAL A 303 21.82 -3.86 -1.26
C VAL A 303 21.58 -4.81 -0.10
N VAL A 304 21.42 -4.27 1.09
CA VAL A 304 20.98 -5.00 2.28
C VAL A 304 19.63 -4.44 2.70
N SER A 305 18.66 -5.30 2.86
CA SER A 305 17.33 -4.97 3.35
C SER A 305 16.97 -5.86 4.53
N LEU A 306 16.60 -5.26 5.64
CA LEU A 306 16.11 -5.93 6.84
C LEU A 306 14.66 -5.54 7.03
N VAL A 307 13.77 -6.50 7.18
CA VAL A 307 12.38 -6.23 7.57
C VAL A 307 12.05 -6.99 8.85
N PHE A 308 11.25 -6.33 9.69
CA PHE A 308 10.81 -6.84 10.98
C PHE A 308 9.30 -6.79 11.04
N LYS A 309 8.65 -7.88 11.45
CA LYS A 309 7.19 -7.90 11.65
C LYS A 309 6.83 -7.01 12.85
N VAL A 310 5.94 -6.07 12.61
CA VAL A 310 5.51 -5.08 13.59
C VAL A 310 3.98 -4.93 13.59
N PRO A 311 3.39 -4.41 14.68
CA PRO A 311 1.97 -4.08 14.67
C PRO A 311 1.69 -2.94 13.69
N GLY A 312 0.62 -3.07 12.92
CA GLY A 312 -0.01 -1.95 12.22
C GLY A 312 -1.07 -1.29 13.08
N LEU A 313 -1.47 -0.09 12.69
CA LEU A 313 -2.54 0.64 13.32
C LEU A 313 -3.89 -0.03 13.02
N GLN A 314 -4.52 -0.61 14.03
CA GLN A 314 -5.82 -1.27 13.91
C GLN A 314 -7.00 -0.33 14.19
N GLY A 315 -6.74 0.93 14.44
CA GLY A 315 -7.71 1.97 14.76
C GLY A 315 -7.07 3.11 15.55
N LEU A 316 -7.90 4.03 16.05
CA LEU A 316 -7.42 5.22 16.74
C LEU A 316 -7.60 5.15 18.27
N ALA A 317 -8.07 4.02 18.79
CA ALA A 317 -8.14 3.80 20.24
C ALA A 317 -6.71 3.65 20.83
N ALA A 318 -6.55 4.09 22.07
CA ALA A 318 -5.30 3.90 22.81
C ALA A 318 -5.22 2.44 23.29
N THR A 319 -4.58 1.59 22.48
CA THR A 319 -4.23 0.23 22.82
C THR A 319 -2.71 0.06 22.76
N PRO A 320 -2.12 -0.90 23.46
CA PRO A 320 -0.67 -1.13 23.42
C PRO A 320 -0.15 -1.29 21.99
N GLU A 321 -0.86 -2.02 21.12
CA GLU A 321 -0.47 -2.28 19.73
C GLU A 321 -0.51 -1.00 18.89
N ASN A 322 -1.54 -0.16 19.06
CA ASN A 322 -1.66 1.11 18.36
C ASN A 322 -0.63 2.14 18.86
N ASP A 323 -0.30 2.11 20.16
CA ASP A 323 0.75 2.95 20.73
C ASP A 323 2.13 2.53 20.21
N ASP A 324 2.39 1.23 20.14
CA ASP A 324 3.62 0.69 19.56
C ASP A 324 3.75 1.03 18.07
N ALA A 325 2.68 0.92 17.28
CA ALA A 325 2.67 1.29 15.86
C ALA A 325 3.05 2.77 15.65
N LEU A 326 2.54 3.65 16.50
CA LEU A 326 2.88 5.08 16.46
C LEU A 326 4.32 5.34 16.95
N ALA A 327 4.78 4.64 17.99
CA ALA A 327 6.16 4.73 18.45
C ALA A 327 7.16 4.26 17.38
N LEU A 328 6.83 3.21 16.64
CA LEU A 328 7.61 2.72 15.50
C LEU A 328 7.66 3.74 14.35
N THR A 329 6.55 4.43 14.08
CA THR A 329 6.53 5.52 13.08
C THR A 329 7.48 6.67 13.47
N VAL A 330 7.47 7.04 14.75
CA VAL A 330 8.43 8.04 15.26
C VAL A 330 9.85 7.50 15.23
N LEU A 331 10.08 6.23 15.55
CA LEU A 331 11.39 5.57 15.45
C LEU A 331 11.94 5.61 14.01
N ALA A 332 11.12 5.30 13.02
CA ALA A 332 11.53 5.41 11.61
C ALA A 332 11.95 6.84 11.26
N ALA A 333 11.19 7.84 11.71
CA ALA A 333 11.53 9.25 11.50
C ALA A 333 12.78 9.72 12.26
N VAL A 334 13.09 9.16 13.44
CA VAL A 334 14.36 9.38 14.16
C VAL A 334 15.54 8.80 13.37
N LEU A 335 15.33 7.62 12.77
CA LEU A 335 16.36 6.93 12.01
C LEU A 335 16.65 7.59 10.65
N ASP A 336 15.61 7.96 9.87
CA ASP A 336 15.77 8.48 8.49
C ASP A 336 14.70 9.51 8.06
N GLY A 337 14.05 10.20 8.99
CA GLY A 337 12.96 11.13 8.66
C GLY A 337 13.38 12.49 8.11
N TYR A 338 14.67 12.83 8.10
CA TYR A 338 15.17 14.12 7.66
C TYR A 338 16.66 14.05 7.29
N GLN A 339 17.15 15.07 6.58
CA GLN A 339 18.57 15.17 6.24
C GLN A 339 19.42 15.32 7.51
N GLY A 340 20.40 14.44 7.68
CA GLY A 340 21.20 14.36 8.90
C GLY A 340 20.50 13.60 10.04
N ALA A 341 19.53 12.73 9.74
CA ALA A 341 18.98 11.77 10.68
C ALA A 341 20.02 10.75 11.16
N ARG A 342 19.69 9.93 12.16
CA ARG A 342 20.67 9.07 12.83
C ARG A 342 21.41 8.13 11.89
N LEU A 343 20.69 7.43 10.99
CA LEU A 343 21.31 6.51 10.04
C LEU A 343 22.23 7.24 9.05
N GLU A 344 21.81 8.38 8.54
CA GLU A 344 22.64 9.16 7.63
C GLU A 344 23.94 9.62 8.31
N ARG A 345 23.86 10.18 9.53
CA ARG A 345 25.05 10.61 10.29
C ARG A 345 25.99 9.46 10.61
N ALA A 346 25.44 8.30 11.00
CA ALA A 346 26.25 7.18 11.47
C ALA A 346 26.85 6.35 10.33
N LEU A 347 26.15 6.18 9.22
CA LEU A 347 26.51 5.23 8.17
C LEU A 347 26.97 5.90 6.86
N VAL A 348 26.47 7.09 6.55
CA VAL A 348 26.66 7.72 5.23
C VAL A 348 27.65 8.89 5.29
N GLN A 349 27.65 9.62 6.39
CA GLN A 349 28.54 10.77 6.56
C GLN A 349 29.94 10.36 7.05
N GLY A 350 30.97 11.13 6.66
CA GLY A 350 32.33 10.93 7.10
C GLY A 350 33.19 10.07 6.16
N LYS A 351 34.50 10.02 6.47
CA LYS A 351 35.51 9.32 5.65
C LYS A 351 35.39 7.79 5.74
N ASP A 352 34.94 7.30 6.91
CA ASP A 352 34.81 5.85 7.18
C ASP A 352 33.39 5.32 6.97
N ARG A 353 32.60 5.99 6.16
CA ARG A 353 31.21 5.64 5.88
C ARG A 353 31.06 4.15 5.52
N VAL A 354 29.99 3.56 6.01
CA VAL A 354 29.65 2.15 5.79
C VAL A 354 28.69 1.99 4.63
N ALA A 355 27.88 3.00 4.36
CA ALA A 355 26.88 2.99 3.31
C ALA A 355 26.97 4.24 2.42
N ASP A 356 26.54 4.11 1.16
CA ASP A 356 26.33 5.23 0.24
C ASP A 356 24.92 5.83 0.41
N SER A 357 23.96 5.01 0.82
CA SER A 357 22.61 5.45 1.18
C SER A 357 21.97 4.50 2.18
N VAL A 358 21.06 5.04 2.97
CA VAL A 358 20.25 4.30 3.95
C VAL A 358 18.79 4.71 3.83
N ASN A 359 17.89 3.85 4.34
CA ASN A 359 16.49 4.19 4.52
C ASN A 359 15.92 3.43 5.70
N ALA A 360 14.96 4.04 6.41
CA ALA A 360 14.14 3.41 7.43
C ALA A 360 12.67 3.81 7.19
N ASP A 361 11.79 2.81 7.18
CA ASP A 361 10.35 3.02 6.98
C ASP A 361 9.54 2.11 7.90
N ASN A 362 8.35 2.56 8.29
CA ASN A 362 7.39 1.80 9.07
C ASN A 362 6.04 1.72 8.34
N GLY A 363 5.59 0.51 8.03
CA GLY A 363 4.25 0.26 7.53
C GLY A 363 3.23 0.51 8.65
N LEU A 364 2.70 1.74 8.70
CA LEU A 364 1.78 2.13 9.77
C LEU A 364 0.38 1.56 9.57
N MET A 365 -0.14 1.55 8.35
CA MET A 365 -1.53 1.23 8.02
C MET A 365 -1.62 0.18 6.92
N GLY A 366 -2.55 -0.76 7.09
CA GLY A 366 -2.87 -1.80 6.13
C GLY A 366 -3.88 -2.78 6.70
N ARG A 367 -4.48 -3.60 5.87
CA ARG A 367 -5.45 -4.63 6.27
C ARG A 367 -4.78 -5.90 6.82
N GLY A 368 -3.49 -6.06 6.59
CA GLY A 368 -2.67 -7.18 7.05
C GLY A 368 -1.54 -6.76 7.98
N PRO A 369 -0.67 -7.73 8.39
CA PRO A 369 0.47 -7.47 9.25
C PRO A 369 1.47 -6.52 8.59
N GLN A 370 2.08 -5.63 9.39
CA GLN A 370 2.97 -4.60 8.88
C GLN A 370 4.45 -4.97 9.07
N LEU A 371 5.31 -4.27 8.36
CA LEU A 371 6.77 -4.41 8.45
C LEU A 371 7.43 -3.08 8.77
N PHE A 372 8.44 -3.13 9.63
CA PHE A 372 9.43 -2.07 9.72
C PHE A 372 10.62 -2.46 8.85
N SER A 373 11.05 -1.57 7.97
CA SER A 373 12.14 -1.83 7.04
C SER A 373 13.36 -0.95 7.32
N LEU A 374 14.55 -1.55 7.19
CA LEU A 374 15.84 -0.87 7.18
C LEU A 374 16.58 -1.29 5.91
N LEU A 375 17.09 -0.33 5.16
CA LEU A 375 17.81 -0.59 3.92
C LEU A 375 19.14 0.16 3.91
N ALA A 376 20.20 -0.48 3.40
CA ALA A 376 21.46 0.16 3.11
C ALA A 376 22.04 -0.28 1.77
N VAL A 377 22.67 0.66 1.08
CA VAL A 377 23.58 0.40 -0.04
C VAL A 377 24.99 0.49 0.52
N PRO A 378 25.73 -0.63 0.65
CA PRO A 378 27.09 -0.59 1.19
C PRO A 378 28.01 0.35 0.39
N ALA A 379 28.85 1.11 1.07
CA ALA A 379 29.83 1.97 0.43
C ALA A 379 30.93 1.14 -0.25
N LYS A 380 31.62 1.75 -1.20
CA LYS A 380 32.74 1.08 -1.91
C LYS A 380 33.76 0.50 -0.91
N GLY A 381 34.05 -0.79 -1.04
CA GLY A 381 34.97 -1.54 -0.15
C GLY A 381 34.33 -2.01 1.16
N ARG A 382 33.07 -1.76 1.38
CA ARG A 382 32.31 -2.29 2.52
C ARG A 382 31.49 -3.52 2.11
N THR A 383 31.33 -4.46 3.02
CA THR A 383 30.53 -5.67 2.78
C THR A 383 29.08 -5.50 3.17
N PRO A 384 28.15 -6.28 2.60
CA PRO A 384 26.75 -6.33 3.06
C PRO A 384 26.62 -6.61 4.56
N ALA A 385 27.43 -7.52 5.11
CA ALA A 385 27.44 -7.84 6.53
C ALA A 385 27.82 -6.65 7.43
N GLN A 386 28.77 -5.82 6.98
CA GLN A 386 29.13 -4.60 7.70
C GLN A 386 27.98 -3.57 7.70
N ALA A 387 27.27 -3.44 6.58
CA ALA A 387 26.12 -2.55 6.49
C ALA A 387 24.95 -3.06 7.35
N GLU A 388 24.66 -4.38 7.34
CA GLU A 388 23.66 -5.00 8.23
C GLU A 388 24.01 -4.72 9.71
N ALA A 389 25.24 -5.00 10.10
CA ALA A 389 25.68 -4.79 11.48
C ALA A 389 25.54 -3.31 11.92
N ALA A 390 25.87 -2.36 11.03
CA ALA A 390 25.74 -0.94 11.30
C ALA A 390 24.28 -0.48 11.43
N LEU A 391 23.37 -0.95 10.56
CA LEU A 391 21.93 -0.67 10.68
C LEU A 391 21.39 -1.16 12.03
N ARG A 392 21.71 -2.40 12.39
CA ARG A 392 21.28 -3.02 13.66
C ARG A 392 21.87 -2.31 14.87
N ALA A 393 23.13 -1.88 14.79
CA ALA A 393 23.81 -1.17 15.87
C ALA A 393 23.12 0.17 16.21
N GLU A 394 22.62 0.91 15.22
CA GLU A 394 21.88 2.15 15.44
C GLU A 394 20.55 1.92 16.16
N VAL A 395 19.78 0.90 15.75
CA VAL A 395 18.55 0.52 16.47
C VAL A 395 18.86 0.06 17.90
N ALA A 396 19.89 -0.79 18.06
CA ALA A 396 20.34 -1.25 19.37
C ALA A 396 20.83 -0.09 20.26
N ARG A 397 21.43 0.95 19.69
CA ARG A 397 21.80 2.17 20.41
C ARG A 397 20.58 2.89 20.94
N ILE A 398 19.52 3.07 20.12
CA ILE A 398 18.24 3.66 20.56
C ILE A 398 17.62 2.78 21.67
N ALA A 399 17.64 1.47 21.51
CA ALA A 399 17.13 0.54 22.52
C ALA A 399 17.84 0.68 23.88
N ARG A 400 19.17 0.94 23.91
CA ARG A 400 19.95 1.15 25.15
C ARG A 400 19.83 2.55 25.71
N GLU A 401 20.03 3.55 24.87
CA GLU A 401 20.26 4.95 25.28
C GLU A 401 18.99 5.81 25.15
N GLY A 402 18.02 5.36 24.37
CA GLY A 402 16.80 6.12 24.09
C GLY A 402 16.99 7.24 23.07
N VAL A 403 16.01 8.14 23.05
CA VAL A 403 15.95 9.32 22.19
C VAL A 403 15.83 10.57 23.08
N GLY A 404 16.62 11.60 22.80
CA GLY A 404 16.55 12.87 23.53
C GLY A 404 15.26 13.61 23.22
N GLN A 405 14.70 14.33 24.22
CA GLN A 405 13.43 15.06 24.06
C GLN A 405 13.49 16.07 22.91
N ALA A 406 14.57 16.83 22.78
CA ALA A 406 14.73 17.83 21.72
C ALA A 406 14.77 17.21 20.31
N GLU A 407 15.38 16.01 20.16
CA GLU A 407 15.38 15.26 18.91
C GLU A 407 13.98 14.74 18.58
N LEU A 408 13.29 14.19 19.57
CA LEU A 408 11.92 13.67 19.43
C LEU A 408 10.97 14.79 18.98
N GLU A 409 10.99 15.94 19.61
CA GLU A 409 10.11 17.07 19.26
C GLU A 409 10.40 17.61 17.84
N ARG A 410 11.67 17.69 17.45
CA ARG A 410 12.03 18.06 16.08
C ARG A 410 11.48 17.09 15.05
N VAL A 411 11.65 15.79 15.26
CA VAL A 411 11.17 14.75 14.36
C VAL A 411 9.64 14.77 14.23
N LYS A 412 8.94 14.87 15.36
CA LYS A 412 7.47 14.98 15.37
C LYS A 412 6.99 16.22 14.61
N THR A 413 7.65 17.37 14.84
CA THR A 413 7.31 18.62 14.16
C THR A 413 7.45 18.48 12.65
N GLN A 414 8.54 17.89 12.17
CA GLN A 414 8.77 17.68 10.74
C GLN A 414 7.75 16.71 10.11
N TRP A 415 7.46 15.62 10.81
CA TRP A 415 6.46 14.65 10.33
C TRP A 415 5.07 15.30 10.23
N ILE A 416 4.67 16.04 11.26
CA ILE A 416 3.38 16.75 11.30
C ILE A 416 3.32 17.83 10.21
N ALA A 417 4.38 18.59 10.00
CA ALA A 417 4.45 19.56 8.92
C ALA A 417 4.24 18.89 7.56
N GLY A 418 4.83 17.72 7.33
CA GLY A 418 4.60 16.92 6.12
C GLY A 418 3.13 16.53 5.92
N GLN A 419 2.41 16.16 6.99
CA GLN A 419 0.97 15.88 6.89
C GLN A 419 0.15 17.14 6.59
N VAL A 420 0.49 18.26 7.22
CA VAL A 420 -0.21 19.54 6.96
C VAL A 420 -0.02 19.99 5.52
N TYR A 421 1.19 19.89 4.96
CA TYR A 421 1.46 20.28 3.56
C TYR A 421 0.71 19.42 2.54
N LYS A 422 0.40 18.16 2.84
CA LYS A 422 -0.44 17.33 1.96
C LYS A 422 -1.83 17.94 1.75
N ARG A 423 -2.36 18.68 2.73
CA ARG A 423 -3.67 19.33 2.64
C ARG A 423 -3.75 20.42 1.57
N ASP A 424 -2.62 20.87 1.03
CA ASP A 424 -2.61 21.84 -0.08
C ASP A 424 -3.03 21.23 -1.43
N SER A 425 -2.91 19.91 -1.57
CA SER A 425 -3.33 19.19 -2.77
C SER A 425 -4.72 18.60 -2.61
N VAL A 426 -5.67 19.03 -3.47
CA VAL A 426 -7.01 18.43 -3.56
C VAL A 426 -6.94 16.93 -3.84
N MET A 427 -6.00 16.50 -4.70
CA MET A 427 -5.75 15.08 -4.99
C MET A 427 -5.30 14.32 -3.73
N ALA A 428 -4.35 14.88 -2.97
CA ALA A 428 -3.86 14.23 -1.75
C ALA A 428 -4.96 14.13 -0.68
N GLN A 429 -5.82 15.14 -0.55
CA GLN A 429 -6.98 15.09 0.35
C GLN A 429 -7.96 13.97 -0.04
N ALA A 430 -8.26 13.81 -1.35
CA ALA A 430 -9.13 12.75 -1.84
C ALA A 430 -8.51 11.35 -1.62
N GLN A 431 -7.20 11.21 -1.87
CA GLN A 431 -6.47 9.97 -1.63
C GLN A 431 -6.45 9.59 -0.15
N GLU A 432 -6.22 10.53 0.74
CA GLU A 432 -6.19 10.29 2.18
C GLU A 432 -7.54 9.81 2.71
N LEU A 433 -8.62 10.52 2.38
CA LEU A 433 -9.98 10.14 2.79
C LEU A 433 -10.39 8.77 2.26
N GLY A 434 -10.07 8.48 0.99
CA GLY A 434 -10.34 7.18 0.39
C GLY A 434 -9.54 6.05 1.02
N SER A 435 -8.27 6.29 1.36
CA SER A 435 -7.44 5.30 2.06
C SER A 435 -7.95 5.02 3.47
N TYR A 436 -8.35 6.03 4.22
CA TYR A 436 -8.97 5.86 5.54
C TYR A 436 -10.24 5.02 5.45
N TRP A 437 -11.13 5.34 4.51
CA TRP A 437 -12.32 4.54 4.28
C TRP A 437 -11.98 3.10 3.90
N ALA A 438 -11.03 2.89 2.98
CA ALA A 438 -10.64 1.56 2.51
C ALA A 438 -10.04 0.69 3.63
N LEU A 439 -9.32 1.31 4.56
CA LEU A 439 -8.68 0.66 5.71
C LEU A 439 -9.58 0.59 6.96
N GLY A 440 -10.81 1.08 6.90
CA GLY A 440 -11.74 1.06 8.04
C GLY A 440 -11.45 2.10 9.11
N LEU A 441 -10.66 3.13 8.80
CA LEU A 441 -10.37 4.22 9.71
C LEU A 441 -11.47 5.31 9.61
N PRO A 442 -11.70 6.08 10.68
CA PRO A 442 -12.63 7.21 10.61
C PRO A 442 -12.08 8.35 9.73
N LEU A 443 -12.96 9.12 9.11
CA LEU A 443 -12.55 10.17 8.16
C LEU A 443 -11.89 11.40 8.83
N ASP A 444 -11.89 11.49 10.15
CA ASP A 444 -11.12 12.44 10.96
C ASP A 444 -9.79 11.85 11.47
N ALA A 445 -9.34 10.74 10.87
CA ALA A 445 -8.16 10.02 11.31
C ALA A 445 -6.89 10.88 11.32
N ASP A 446 -6.73 11.79 10.34
CA ASP A 446 -5.56 12.67 10.26
C ASP A 446 -5.37 13.52 11.53
N GLU A 447 -6.41 14.21 11.99
CA GLU A 447 -6.34 15.05 13.20
C GLU A 447 -6.04 14.21 14.46
N LYS A 448 -6.69 13.06 14.56
CA LYS A 448 -6.48 12.13 15.69
C LYS A 448 -5.08 11.51 15.67
N LEU A 449 -4.57 11.15 14.51
CA LEU A 449 -3.20 10.63 14.33
C LEU A 449 -2.17 11.69 14.72
N ILE A 450 -2.31 12.93 14.24
CA ILE A 450 -1.42 14.03 14.62
C ILE A 450 -1.43 14.23 16.14
N LYS A 451 -2.60 14.22 16.78
CA LYS A 451 -2.71 14.35 18.24
C LYS A 451 -2.00 13.21 18.97
N ARG A 452 -2.22 11.97 18.56
CA ARG A 452 -1.59 10.79 19.16
C ARG A 452 -0.09 10.78 18.93
N LEU A 453 0.36 11.12 17.74
CA LEU A 453 1.78 11.14 17.40
C LEU A 453 2.54 12.21 18.22
N ARG A 454 1.92 13.37 18.48
CA ARG A 454 2.46 14.37 19.41
C ARG A 454 2.66 13.83 20.82
N ALA A 455 1.78 12.93 21.27
CA ALA A 455 1.83 12.34 22.61
C ALA A 455 2.87 11.22 22.77
N VAL A 456 3.47 10.73 21.68
CA VAL A 456 4.53 9.69 21.76
C VAL A 456 5.70 10.20 22.57
N THR A 457 6.16 9.40 23.53
CA THR A 457 7.25 9.73 24.48
C THR A 457 8.58 9.08 24.09
N PRO A 458 9.74 9.59 24.57
CA PRO A 458 11.03 8.93 24.37
C PRO A 458 11.04 7.49 24.89
N ALA A 459 10.38 7.23 26.01
CA ALA A 459 10.30 5.90 26.62
C ALA A 459 9.54 4.89 25.71
N GLN A 460 8.47 5.31 25.04
CA GLN A 460 7.74 4.47 24.09
C GLN A 460 8.60 4.14 22.86
N VAL A 461 9.31 5.12 22.30
CA VAL A 461 10.23 4.88 21.16
C VAL A 461 11.34 3.91 21.55
N GLN A 462 11.93 4.06 22.76
CA GLN A 462 12.95 3.17 23.28
C GLN A 462 12.39 1.75 23.52
N ALA A 463 11.18 1.64 24.07
CA ALA A 463 10.52 0.36 24.30
C ALA A 463 10.23 -0.38 22.98
N ALA A 464 9.74 0.32 21.96
CA ALA A 464 9.53 -0.23 20.63
C ALA A 464 10.84 -0.72 20.00
N ALA A 465 11.94 0.06 20.11
CA ALA A 465 13.27 -0.35 19.64
C ALA A 465 13.79 -1.61 20.34
N ARG A 466 13.45 -1.84 21.61
CA ARG A 466 13.79 -3.07 22.33
C ARG A 466 12.93 -4.27 21.93
N LYS A 467 11.65 -4.05 21.63
CA LYS A 467 10.65 -5.11 21.48
C LYS A 467 10.64 -5.76 20.11
N TYR A 468 10.87 -5.00 19.02
CA TYR A 468 10.54 -5.44 17.66
C TYR A 468 11.74 -5.78 16.77
N PHE A 469 12.99 -5.55 17.20
CA PHE A 469 14.18 -5.70 16.36
C PHE A 469 15.05 -6.90 16.71
N GLY A 470 14.45 -7.90 17.33
CA GLY A 470 15.06 -9.20 17.60
C GLY A 470 15.18 -10.07 16.34
N ASP A 471 16.08 -11.06 16.40
CA ASP A 471 16.30 -12.01 15.29
C ASP A 471 15.02 -12.82 14.98
N GLU A 472 14.18 -13.08 15.95
CA GLU A 472 12.95 -13.85 15.79
C GLU A 472 11.93 -13.20 14.83
N GLN A 473 12.03 -11.90 14.60
CA GLN A 473 11.10 -11.16 13.75
C GLN A 473 11.74 -10.69 12.45
N MET A 474 13.05 -10.95 12.26
CA MET A 474 13.84 -10.43 11.16
C MET A 474 13.75 -11.32 9.91
N THR A 475 13.55 -10.67 8.76
CA THR A 475 13.83 -11.26 7.45
C THR A 475 14.85 -10.38 6.73
N ALA A 476 16.06 -10.90 6.53
CA ALA A 476 17.18 -10.21 5.90
C ALA A 476 17.30 -10.65 4.43
N ALA A 477 17.43 -9.69 3.53
CA ALA A 477 17.63 -9.92 2.09
C ALA A 477 18.87 -9.16 1.62
N THR A 478 19.72 -9.84 0.84
CA THR A 478 20.96 -9.26 0.30
C THR A 478 20.99 -9.41 -1.22
N LEU A 479 21.14 -8.29 -1.93
CA LEU A 479 21.49 -8.30 -3.36
C LEU A 479 23.01 -8.37 -3.48
N VAL A 480 23.50 -9.45 -4.11
CA VAL A 480 24.91 -9.65 -4.43
C VAL A 480 25.13 -9.33 -5.90
N PRO A 481 25.86 -8.24 -6.22
CA PRO A 481 26.07 -7.82 -7.59
C PRO A 481 26.79 -8.85 -8.43
N GLN A 482 26.27 -9.11 -9.62
CA GLN A 482 26.95 -9.80 -10.71
C GLN A 482 27.33 -8.82 -11.82
N SER A 483 28.22 -9.24 -12.70
CA SER A 483 28.67 -8.42 -13.83
C SER A 483 27.50 -7.94 -14.69
N LEU A 484 27.45 -6.64 -15.00
CA LEU A 484 26.47 -6.03 -15.90
C LEU A 484 26.58 -6.56 -17.35
N LYS A 485 27.69 -7.19 -17.72
CA LYS A 485 27.85 -7.86 -19.04
C LYS A 485 26.81 -8.97 -19.24
N ASN A 486 26.29 -9.52 -18.16
CA ASN A 486 25.26 -10.57 -18.16
C ASN A 486 23.84 -10.02 -18.11
N ARG A 487 23.66 -8.69 -18.18
CA ARG A 487 22.33 -8.09 -18.17
C ARG A 487 21.63 -8.40 -19.49
N PRO A 488 20.38 -8.93 -19.46
CA PRO A 488 19.57 -9.04 -20.66
C PRO A 488 19.46 -7.68 -21.36
N ARG A 489 19.51 -7.66 -22.68
CA ARG A 489 19.33 -6.40 -23.41
C ARG A 489 17.93 -5.84 -23.13
N PRO A 490 17.81 -4.54 -22.82
CA PRO A 490 16.49 -3.92 -22.65
C PRO A 490 15.65 -4.17 -23.90
N ARG A 491 14.45 -4.69 -23.74
CA ARG A 491 13.47 -4.77 -24.81
C ARG A 491 12.86 -3.40 -25.00
N PRO A 492 12.52 -2.98 -26.24
CA PRO A 492 11.79 -1.75 -26.44
C PRO A 492 10.44 -1.84 -25.71
N ALA A 493 10.09 -0.81 -24.94
CA ALA A 493 8.81 -0.73 -24.27
C ALA A 493 7.67 -0.79 -25.31
N PRO A 494 6.60 -1.59 -25.06
CA PRO A 494 5.44 -1.60 -25.95
C PRO A 494 4.84 -0.20 -26.05
N ALA A 495 4.42 0.19 -27.25
CA ALA A 495 3.67 1.40 -27.45
C ALA A 495 2.32 1.27 -26.71
N GLY A 496 2.13 2.00 -25.62
CA GLY A 496 0.89 1.96 -24.82
C GLY A 496 1.06 1.96 -23.30
N LEU A 497 2.26 1.73 -22.77
CA LEU A 497 2.53 1.95 -21.34
C LEU A 497 2.40 3.45 -21.02
N ARG A 498 1.21 3.88 -20.66
CA ARG A 498 0.94 5.18 -20.04
C ARG A 498 0.49 4.91 -18.60
N HIS A 499 1.41 5.02 -17.67
CA HIS A 499 1.14 5.12 -16.24
C HIS A 499 2.01 6.20 -15.62
#